data_4ebb5b018e57f8a11e8c61386badc5a2
#
_entry.id   4ebb5b018e57f8a11e8c61386badc5a2
#
_cell.length_a   1.000
_cell.length_b   1.000
_cell.length_c   1.000
_cell.angle_alpha   90.00
_cell.angle_beta   90.00
_cell.angle_gamma   90.00
#
_symmetry.space_group_name_H-M   'P 1'
#
loop_
_entity.id
_entity.type
_entity.pdbx_description
1 polymer ?
#
loop_
_entity_poly.entity_id
_entity_poly.type
_entity_poly.pdbx_seq_one_letter_code
_entity_poly.pdbx_strand_id
1 'polypeptide(L)'
;DYAVTISREAVQLANPPSGEIERQLDNLATCAQTMLSQAIKAFNDLNADLAEGTMGMSDPVEHNLNEIYDAMMGGEAGSDLKELFAIFVIFTNLKRVVDQAKNLCEETIFAVTGVQKRAKVYRILFLERDGSFLAPMAEAIGNKLMEDTGQFGSAAAEPAEIERGAVEFLASHGMAMPRTRCQSVADLTTHELASQHVVIGLDAPVDEYIEKMPFHASALSWQLRGIEGEGEARYESAYRELAVRIRDLMSLIRGDE
;
A
#
# COMPACT_ATOMS: atom_id res chain seq x y z
N ASP A 1 7.49 -25.79 0.96
CA ASP A 1 7.26 -25.73 -0.50
C ASP A 1 7.91 -24.52 -1.18
N TYR A 2 8.02 -23.33 -0.54
CA TYR A 2 8.65 -22.15 -1.17
C TYR A 2 10.09 -22.39 -1.60
N ALA A 3 10.92 -23.03 -0.76
CA ALA A 3 12.32 -23.36 -1.09
C ALA A 3 12.43 -24.27 -2.32
N VAL A 4 11.50 -25.23 -2.47
CA VAL A 4 11.44 -26.12 -3.65
C VAL A 4 11.11 -25.34 -4.90
N THR A 5 10.16 -24.40 -4.81
CA THR A 5 9.79 -23.53 -5.95
C THR A 5 10.96 -22.63 -6.34
N ILE A 6 11.60 -21.98 -5.37
CA ILE A 6 12.79 -21.14 -5.60
C ILE A 6 13.88 -21.96 -6.33
N SER A 7 14.20 -23.17 -5.84
CA SER A 7 15.23 -24.03 -6.44
C SER A 7 14.85 -24.47 -7.85
N ARG A 8 13.57 -24.79 -8.10
CA ARG A 8 13.06 -25.17 -9.42
C ARG A 8 13.23 -24.06 -10.45
N GLU A 9 12.90 -22.82 -10.07
CA GLU A 9 13.01 -21.68 -10.95
C GLU A 9 14.49 -21.29 -11.16
N ALA A 10 15.32 -21.38 -10.11
CA ALA A 10 16.74 -21.06 -10.20
C ALA A 10 17.49 -21.93 -11.21
N VAL A 11 17.15 -23.22 -11.33
CA VAL A 11 17.78 -24.12 -12.33
C VAL A 11 17.29 -23.87 -13.76
N GLN A 12 16.27 -23.05 -13.96
CA GLN A 12 15.79 -22.66 -15.30
C GLN A 12 16.56 -21.44 -15.87
N LEU A 13 17.29 -20.72 -15.03
CA LEU A 13 18.09 -19.57 -15.46
C LEU A 13 19.32 -20.07 -16.24
N ALA A 14 19.51 -19.58 -17.45
CA ALA A 14 20.69 -19.92 -18.27
C ALA A 14 21.96 -19.28 -17.68
N ASN A 15 21.82 -18.08 -17.10
CA ASN A 15 22.88 -17.36 -16.43
C ASN A 15 22.41 -16.88 -15.04
N PRO A 16 23.32 -16.78 -14.06
CA PRO A 16 22.98 -16.12 -12.80
C PRO A 16 22.52 -14.69 -13.04
N PRO A 17 21.54 -14.17 -12.28
CA PRO A 17 21.20 -12.77 -12.28
C PRO A 17 22.46 -11.91 -12.03
N SER A 18 22.49 -10.71 -12.57
CA SER A 18 23.61 -9.78 -12.42
C SER A 18 23.14 -8.37 -12.11
N GLY A 19 24.05 -7.50 -11.70
CA GLY A 19 23.78 -6.09 -11.47
C GLY A 19 22.82 -5.84 -10.32
N GLU A 20 21.82 -4.99 -10.55
CA GLU A 20 20.84 -4.60 -9.53
C GLU A 20 19.95 -5.77 -9.11
N ILE A 21 19.53 -6.60 -10.04
CA ILE A 21 18.66 -7.77 -9.75
C ILE A 21 19.38 -8.77 -8.83
N GLU A 22 20.65 -9.08 -9.08
CA GLU A 22 21.46 -9.94 -8.21
C GLU A 22 21.52 -9.37 -6.80
N ARG A 23 21.84 -8.09 -6.67
CA ARG A 23 21.95 -7.40 -5.38
C ARG A 23 20.65 -7.45 -4.59
N GLN A 24 19.53 -7.20 -5.24
CA GLN A 24 18.21 -7.20 -4.59
C GLN A 24 17.77 -8.61 -4.18
N LEU A 25 18.05 -9.62 -5.01
CA LEU A 25 17.77 -11.02 -4.66
C LEU A 25 18.58 -11.47 -3.47
N ASP A 26 19.89 -11.15 -3.43
CA ASP A 26 20.78 -11.51 -2.32
C ASP A 26 20.36 -10.84 -1.01
N ASN A 27 19.99 -9.57 -1.07
CA ASN A 27 19.48 -8.82 0.08
C ASN A 27 18.20 -9.47 0.63
N LEU A 28 17.24 -9.77 -0.26
CA LEU A 28 15.99 -10.40 0.14
C LEU A 28 16.20 -11.82 0.66
N ALA A 29 17.08 -12.62 0.03
CA ALA A 29 17.40 -13.98 0.49
C ALA A 29 18.03 -13.96 1.87
N THR A 30 18.98 -13.04 2.11
CA THR A 30 19.62 -12.85 3.41
C THR A 30 18.60 -12.41 4.47
N CYS A 31 17.72 -11.47 4.13
CA CYS A 31 16.65 -11.02 5.01
C CYS A 31 15.70 -12.19 5.35
N ALA A 32 15.25 -12.95 4.36
CA ALA A 32 14.35 -14.08 4.55
C ALA A 32 14.94 -15.16 5.45
N GLN A 33 16.22 -15.53 5.25
CA GLN A 33 16.93 -16.51 6.08
C GLN A 33 17.08 -16.02 7.51
N THR A 34 17.48 -14.76 7.69
CA THR A 34 17.68 -14.17 9.02
C THR A 34 16.37 -14.08 9.78
N MET A 35 15.33 -13.55 9.16
CA MET A 35 14.00 -13.43 9.78
C MET A 35 13.44 -14.79 10.15
N LEU A 36 13.49 -15.77 9.25
CA LEU A 36 12.99 -17.11 9.53
C LEU A 36 13.74 -17.77 10.72
N SER A 37 15.06 -17.65 10.75
CA SER A 37 15.87 -18.18 11.84
C SER A 37 15.55 -17.52 13.18
N GLN A 38 15.41 -16.19 13.20
CA GLN A 38 15.08 -15.44 14.41
C GLN A 38 13.65 -15.69 14.85
N ALA A 39 12.69 -15.78 13.93
CA ALA A 39 11.29 -16.10 14.24
C ALA A 39 11.14 -17.47 14.89
N ILE A 40 11.82 -18.50 14.34
CA ILE A 40 11.86 -19.84 14.93
C ILE A 40 12.47 -19.81 16.33
N LYS A 41 13.56 -19.05 16.51
CA LYS A 41 14.20 -18.90 17.82
C LYS A 41 13.27 -18.18 18.81
N ALA A 42 12.66 -17.08 18.40
CA ALA A 42 11.70 -16.34 19.23
C ALA A 42 10.53 -17.22 19.68
N PHE A 43 10.00 -18.04 18.78
CA PHE A 43 8.92 -18.98 19.08
C PHE A 43 9.35 -20.05 20.08
N ASN A 44 10.51 -20.70 19.87
CA ASN A 44 11.01 -21.74 20.75
C ASN A 44 11.33 -21.21 22.16
N ASP A 45 11.87 -19.97 22.24
CA ASP A 45 12.28 -19.34 23.48
C ASP A 45 11.12 -18.56 24.14
N LEU A 46 9.93 -18.49 23.53
CA LEU A 46 8.78 -17.66 23.94
C LEU A 46 9.20 -16.22 24.21
N ASN A 47 10.00 -15.64 23.30
CA ASN A 47 10.62 -14.34 23.44
C ASN A 47 9.91 -13.29 22.55
N ALA A 48 9.01 -12.51 23.15
CA ALA A 48 8.25 -11.48 22.47
C ALA A 48 9.12 -10.33 21.95
N ASP A 49 10.15 -9.91 22.71
CA ASP A 49 11.05 -8.82 22.30
C ASP A 49 11.86 -9.17 21.05
N LEU A 50 12.33 -10.43 20.97
CA LEU A 50 13.01 -10.93 19.77
C LEU A 50 12.05 -11.01 18.58
N ALA A 51 10.79 -11.42 18.83
CA ALA A 51 9.77 -11.47 17.80
C ALA A 51 9.45 -10.06 17.25
N GLU A 52 9.26 -9.05 18.12
CA GLU A 52 9.03 -7.66 17.71
C GLU A 52 10.21 -7.09 16.92
N GLY A 53 11.43 -7.28 17.40
CA GLY A 53 12.64 -6.85 16.68
C GLY A 53 12.78 -7.50 15.31
N THR A 54 12.41 -8.79 15.19
CA THR A 54 12.44 -9.51 13.92
C THR A 54 11.40 -8.98 12.93
N MET A 55 10.21 -8.64 13.39
CA MET A 55 9.14 -8.07 12.53
C MET A 55 9.58 -6.77 11.86
N GLY A 56 10.30 -5.89 12.55
CA GLY A 56 10.80 -4.64 11.99
C GLY A 56 11.76 -4.81 10.80
N MET A 57 12.34 -5.99 10.62
CA MET A 57 13.22 -6.29 9.47
C MET A 57 12.44 -6.47 8.15
N SER A 58 11.12 -6.59 8.18
CA SER A 58 10.28 -6.77 6.97
C SER A 58 10.01 -5.46 6.22
N ASP A 59 10.15 -4.30 6.85
CA ASP A 59 9.74 -3.00 6.28
C ASP A 59 10.44 -2.66 4.95
N PRO A 60 11.76 -2.96 4.74
CA PRO A 60 12.39 -2.70 3.45
C PRO A 60 11.96 -3.63 2.31
N VAL A 61 11.35 -4.78 2.62
CA VAL A 61 11.06 -5.83 1.62
C VAL A 61 10.02 -5.39 0.58
N GLU A 62 9.03 -4.61 0.99
CA GLU A 62 8.01 -4.08 0.06
C GLU A 62 8.61 -3.06 -0.92
N HIS A 63 9.58 -2.27 -0.46
CA HIS A 63 10.30 -1.33 -1.31
C HIS A 63 11.17 -2.06 -2.36
N ASN A 64 11.88 -3.09 -1.94
CA ASN A 64 12.72 -3.91 -2.83
C ASN A 64 11.90 -4.58 -3.96
N LEU A 65 10.62 -4.88 -3.72
CA LEU A 65 9.75 -5.45 -4.75
C LEU A 65 9.56 -4.49 -5.93
N ASN A 66 9.35 -3.22 -5.65
CA ASN A 66 9.19 -2.21 -6.71
C ASN A 66 10.49 -1.99 -7.48
N GLU A 67 11.64 -1.94 -6.79
CA GLU A 67 12.94 -1.77 -7.45
C GLU A 67 13.26 -2.93 -8.39
N ILE A 68 12.99 -4.17 -7.98
CA ILE A 68 13.19 -5.34 -8.86
C ILE A 68 12.24 -5.31 -10.04
N TYR A 69 10.96 -4.99 -9.81
CA TYR A 69 10.00 -4.86 -10.90
C TYR A 69 10.46 -3.81 -11.91
N ASP A 70 10.93 -2.67 -11.43
CA ASP A 70 11.44 -1.59 -12.27
C ASP A 70 12.71 -1.99 -13.04
N ALA A 71 13.65 -2.68 -12.40
CA ALA A 71 14.85 -3.20 -13.04
C ALA A 71 14.51 -4.24 -14.13
N MET A 72 13.55 -5.11 -13.85
CA MET A 72 13.06 -6.09 -14.83
C MET A 72 12.41 -5.41 -16.04
N MET A 73 11.56 -4.41 -15.83
CA MET A 73 10.89 -3.66 -16.90
C MET A 73 11.85 -2.75 -17.66
N GLY A 74 12.91 -2.28 -17.00
CA GLY A 74 14.00 -1.47 -17.62
C GLY A 74 14.93 -2.25 -18.55
N GLY A 75 14.78 -3.57 -18.65
CA GLY A 75 15.58 -4.42 -19.53
C GLY A 75 16.93 -4.87 -18.96
N GLU A 76 17.19 -4.62 -17.68
CA GLU A 76 18.45 -5.04 -17.01
C GLU A 76 18.54 -6.57 -16.85
N ALA A 77 17.40 -7.27 -16.85
CA ALA A 77 17.33 -8.73 -16.65
C ALA A 77 17.55 -9.56 -17.93
N GLY A 78 17.99 -8.95 -19.05
CA GLY A 78 18.11 -9.64 -20.33
C GLY A 78 16.78 -9.68 -21.13
N SER A 79 16.83 -10.25 -22.32
CA SER A 79 15.72 -10.26 -23.28
C SER A 79 14.85 -11.52 -23.24
N ASP A 80 15.16 -12.50 -22.40
CA ASP A 80 14.37 -13.73 -22.32
C ASP A 80 13.25 -13.60 -21.28
N LEU A 81 12.02 -13.56 -21.76
CA LEU A 81 10.81 -13.49 -20.95
C LEU A 81 10.73 -14.65 -19.93
N LYS A 82 11.26 -15.82 -20.26
CA LYS A 82 11.27 -16.97 -19.34
C LYS A 82 12.17 -16.73 -18.15
N GLU A 83 13.35 -16.13 -18.33
CA GLU A 83 14.25 -15.76 -17.25
C GLU A 83 13.65 -14.70 -16.35
N LEU A 84 12.98 -13.68 -16.92
CA LEU A 84 12.25 -12.67 -16.19
C LEU A 84 11.19 -13.28 -15.26
N PHE A 85 10.37 -14.20 -15.79
CA PHE A 85 9.37 -14.90 -15.00
C PHE A 85 9.99 -15.76 -13.89
N ALA A 86 11.09 -16.48 -14.17
CA ALA A 86 11.78 -17.27 -13.17
C ALA A 86 12.29 -16.40 -12.00
N ILE A 87 12.93 -15.26 -12.31
CA ILE A 87 13.38 -14.27 -11.32
C ILE A 87 12.21 -13.74 -10.50
N PHE A 88 11.12 -13.37 -11.14
CA PHE A 88 9.93 -12.86 -10.46
C PHE A 88 9.31 -13.89 -9.50
N VAL A 89 9.25 -15.16 -9.92
CA VAL A 89 8.75 -16.26 -9.07
C VAL A 89 9.69 -16.50 -7.89
N ILE A 90 11.01 -16.49 -8.10
CA ILE A 90 12.00 -16.61 -7.00
C ILE A 90 11.77 -15.50 -5.99
N PHE A 91 11.71 -14.26 -6.46
CA PHE A 91 11.52 -13.09 -5.63
C PHE A 91 10.24 -13.16 -4.81
N THR A 92 9.12 -13.47 -5.46
CA THR A 92 7.81 -13.59 -4.81
C THR A 92 7.82 -14.68 -3.73
N ASN A 93 8.49 -15.80 -3.96
CA ASN A 93 8.58 -16.88 -2.97
C ASN A 93 9.51 -16.53 -1.80
N LEU A 94 10.61 -15.79 -2.03
CA LEU A 94 11.43 -15.24 -0.94
C LEU A 94 10.62 -14.27 -0.06
N LYS A 95 9.84 -13.38 -0.68
CA LYS A 95 8.94 -12.49 0.05
C LYS A 95 7.94 -13.28 0.90
N ARG A 96 7.36 -14.36 0.36
CA ARG A 96 6.45 -15.22 1.14
C ARG A 96 7.14 -15.87 2.34
N VAL A 97 8.44 -16.19 2.27
CA VAL A 97 9.20 -16.68 3.43
C VAL A 97 9.27 -15.60 4.50
N VAL A 98 9.54 -14.34 4.12
CA VAL A 98 9.51 -13.18 5.03
C VAL A 98 8.14 -13.02 5.69
N ASP A 99 7.06 -13.09 4.91
CA ASP A 99 5.69 -12.98 5.41
C ASP A 99 5.37 -14.10 6.43
N GLN A 100 5.81 -15.34 6.17
CA GLN A 100 5.63 -16.45 7.12
C GLN A 100 6.46 -16.28 8.40
N ALA A 101 7.68 -15.76 8.29
CA ALA A 101 8.49 -15.43 9.47
C ALA A 101 7.81 -14.35 10.33
N LYS A 102 7.24 -13.32 9.68
CA LYS A 102 6.45 -12.28 10.36
C LYS A 102 5.21 -12.87 11.07
N ASN A 103 4.45 -13.73 10.39
CA ASN A 103 3.30 -14.40 11.00
C ASN A 103 3.72 -15.22 12.24
N LEU A 104 4.85 -15.95 12.18
CA LEU A 104 5.35 -16.72 13.33
C LEU A 104 5.73 -15.79 14.50
N CYS A 105 6.32 -14.62 14.24
CA CYS A 105 6.60 -13.63 15.26
C CYS A 105 5.29 -13.09 15.89
N GLU A 106 4.28 -12.77 15.09
CA GLU A 106 2.97 -12.30 15.56
C GLU A 106 2.32 -13.35 16.50
N GLU A 107 2.33 -14.63 16.11
CA GLU A 107 1.82 -15.73 16.95
C GLU A 107 2.65 -15.89 18.24
N THR A 108 3.96 -15.66 18.18
CA THR A 108 4.83 -15.69 19.36
C THR A 108 4.46 -14.59 20.34
N ILE A 109 4.29 -13.37 19.85
CA ILE A 109 3.88 -12.22 20.68
C ILE A 109 2.52 -12.50 21.31
N PHE A 110 1.56 -12.99 20.54
CA PHE A 110 0.25 -13.35 21.06
C PHE A 110 0.33 -14.45 22.17
N ALA A 111 1.10 -15.49 21.93
CA ALA A 111 1.26 -16.59 22.90
C ALA A 111 1.89 -16.14 24.22
N VAL A 112 2.78 -15.13 24.18
CA VAL A 112 3.50 -14.63 25.37
C VAL A 112 2.70 -13.55 26.10
N THR A 113 2.10 -12.63 25.34
CA THR A 113 1.52 -11.39 25.90
C THR A 113 -0.01 -11.38 25.94
N GLY A 114 -0.66 -12.27 25.18
CA GLY A 114 -2.11 -12.25 24.96
C GLY A 114 -2.58 -11.09 24.05
N VAL A 115 -1.65 -10.28 23.51
CA VAL A 115 -1.98 -9.16 22.63
C VAL A 115 -2.26 -9.69 21.24
N GLN A 116 -3.49 -9.51 20.77
CA GLN A 116 -3.87 -9.92 19.40
C GLN A 116 -3.17 -9.05 18.35
N LYS A 117 -2.94 -9.65 17.17
CA LYS A 117 -2.48 -8.96 15.97
C LYS A 117 -3.34 -7.71 15.74
N ARG A 118 -2.69 -6.57 15.55
CA ARG A 118 -3.40 -5.35 15.15
C ARG A 118 -4.05 -5.58 13.79
N ALA A 119 -5.28 -5.08 13.64
CA ALA A 119 -5.94 -5.10 12.35
C ALA A 119 -5.04 -4.43 11.28
N LYS A 120 -5.01 -4.99 10.09
CA LYS A 120 -4.26 -4.39 8.98
C LYS A 120 -4.84 -3.02 8.67
N VAL A 121 -3.99 -1.99 8.68
CA VAL A 121 -4.37 -0.64 8.28
C VAL A 121 -4.09 -0.49 6.79
N TYR A 122 -5.15 -0.21 6.03
CA TYR A 122 -5.04 0.03 4.59
C TYR A 122 -4.80 1.51 4.33
N ARG A 123 -3.82 1.81 3.48
CA ARG A 123 -3.51 3.18 3.06
C ARG A 123 -4.16 3.46 1.72
N ILE A 124 -5.00 4.48 1.66
CA ILE A 124 -5.76 4.87 0.48
C ILE A 124 -5.49 6.34 0.17
N LEU A 125 -5.12 6.63 -1.07
CA LEU A 125 -4.88 7.99 -1.54
C LEU A 125 -5.96 8.40 -2.55
N PHE A 126 -6.62 9.51 -2.29
CA PHE A 126 -7.58 10.12 -3.21
C PHE A 126 -6.91 11.21 -4.03
N LEU A 127 -7.17 11.21 -5.34
CA LEU A 127 -6.66 12.17 -6.29
C LEU A 127 -7.80 12.97 -6.92
N GLU A 128 -7.59 14.27 -7.03
CA GLU A 128 -8.47 15.21 -7.70
C GLU A 128 -7.62 16.27 -8.40
N ARG A 129 -8.11 16.87 -9.48
CA ARG A 129 -7.31 17.81 -10.27
C ARG A 129 -6.83 19.01 -9.45
N ASP A 130 -7.73 19.69 -8.79
CA ASP A 130 -7.41 20.88 -7.97
C ASP A 130 -7.46 20.62 -6.45
N GLY A 131 -8.02 19.51 -6.02
CA GLY A 131 -8.10 19.12 -4.61
C GLY A 131 -8.89 20.11 -3.75
N SER A 132 -9.81 20.85 -4.36
CA SER A 132 -10.59 21.87 -3.64
C SER A 132 -11.80 21.30 -2.89
N PHE A 133 -12.27 20.10 -3.25
CA PHE A 133 -13.54 19.60 -2.75
C PHE A 133 -13.58 18.08 -2.48
N LEU A 134 -13.52 17.25 -3.52
CA LEU A 134 -13.83 15.81 -3.41
C LEU A 134 -12.74 15.04 -2.67
N ALA A 135 -11.48 15.24 -3.01
CA ALA A 135 -10.38 14.49 -2.42
C ALA A 135 -10.20 14.79 -0.92
N PRO A 136 -10.19 16.06 -0.48
CA PRO A 136 -10.15 16.36 0.94
C PRO A 136 -11.39 15.89 1.70
N MET A 137 -12.57 15.94 1.08
CA MET A 137 -13.80 15.39 1.68
C MET A 137 -13.70 13.86 1.85
N ALA A 138 -13.22 13.14 0.84
CA ALA A 138 -13.02 11.69 0.91
C ALA A 138 -12.00 11.29 1.99
N GLU A 139 -10.90 12.05 2.12
CA GLU A 139 -9.91 11.89 3.20
C GLU A 139 -10.55 12.03 4.58
N ALA A 140 -11.33 13.10 4.80
CA ALA A 140 -11.97 13.36 6.08
C ALA A 140 -13.02 12.28 6.44
N ILE A 141 -13.83 11.87 5.46
CA ILE A 141 -14.84 10.81 5.63
C ILE A 141 -14.16 9.48 5.94
N GLY A 142 -13.15 9.10 5.16
CA GLY A 142 -12.43 7.84 5.33
C GLY A 142 -11.79 7.72 6.69
N ASN A 143 -11.03 8.73 7.11
CA ASN A 143 -10.38 8.77 8.41
C ASN A 143 -11.38 8.75 9.58
N LYS A 144 -12.60 9.29 9.41
CA LYS A 144 -13.65 9.25 10.44
C LYS A 144 -14.38 7.91 10.49
N LEU A 145 -14.74 7.34 9.33
CA LEU A 145 -15.54 6.12 9.27
C LEU A 145 -14.72 4.85 9.52
N MET A 146 -13.41 4.89 9.21
CA MET A 146 -12.51 3.72 9.21
C MET A 146 -11.26 3.95 10.07
N GLU A 147 -11.40 4.63 11.21
CA GLU A 147 -10.33 5.09 12.10
C GLU A 147 -9.34 3.98 12.48
N ASP A 148 -9.84 2.75 12.68
CA ASP A 148 -9.01 1.62 13.13
C ASP A 148 -8.38 0.80 11.98
N THR A 149 -8.91 0.93 10.75
CA THR A 149 -8.60 0.01 9.65
C THR A 149 -8.15 0.69 8.37
N GLY A 150 -8.25 2.01 8.29
CA GLY A 150 -7.86 2.79 7.13
C GLY A 150 -7.08 4.06 7.51
N GLN A 151 -6.11 4.39 6.69
CA GLN A 151 -5.42 5.67 6.68
C GLN A 151 -5.64 6.30 5.31
N PHE A 152 -6.34 7.41 5.28
CA PHE A 152 -6.74 8.07 4.06
C PHE A 152 -5.98 9.38 3.89
N GLY A 153 -5.54 9.63 2.66
CA GLY A 153 -4.88 10.86 2.27
C GLY A 153 -5.50 11.45 1.01
N SER A 154 -5.18 12.70 0.72
CA SER A 154 -5.59 13.38 -0.51
C SER A 154 -4.42 14.12 -1.14
N ALA A 155 -4.37 14.12 -2.48
CA ALA A 155 -3.42 14.90 -3.25
C ALA A 155 -4.07 15.45 -4.52
N ALA A 156 -3.48 16.52 -5.07
CA ALA A 156 -3.99 17.20 -6.24
C ALA A 156 -2.87 17.46 -7.26
N ALA A 157 -3.22 17.47 -8.57
CA ALA A 157 -2.29 17.83 -9.63
C ALA A 157 -1.91 19.33 -9.53
N GLU A 158 -2.90 20.18 -9.31
CA GLU A 158 -2.78 21.64 -9.21
C GLU A 158 -3.47 22.12 -7.92
N PRO A 159 -2.84 21.97 -6.72
CA PRO A 159 -3.50 22.21 -5.46
C PRO A 159 -4.08 23.61 -5.33
N ALA A 160 -5.40 23.71 -5.15
CA ALA A 160 -6.13 24.92 -4.81
C ALA A 160 -6.48 24.97 -3.31
N GLU A 161 -7.04 26.09 -2.86
CA GLU A 161 -7.62 26.18 -1.52
C GLU A 161 -8.90 25.33 -1.44
N ILE A 162 -9.06 24.64 -0.33
CA ILE A 162 -10.26 23.83 -0.09
C ILE A 162 -11.47 24.76 0.06
N GLU A 163 -12.56 24.43 -0.61
CA GLU A 163 -13.79 25.20 -0.57
C GLU A 163 -14.26 25.39 0.88
N ARG A 164 -14.43 26.66 1.29
CA ARG A 164 -14.85 27.01 2.65
C ARG A 164 -16.15 26.33 3.05
N GLY A 165 -17.12 26.24 2.11
CA GLY A 165 -18.38 25.54 2.37
C GLY A 165 -18.22 24.06 2.64
N ALA A 166 -17.27 23.39 1.98
CA ALA A 166 -16.94 21.99 2.27
C ALA A 166 -16.34 21.82 3.67
N VAL A 167 -15.46 22.74 4.08
CA VAL A 167 -14.88 22.74 5.44
C VAL A 167 -15.98 22.94 6.50
N GLU A 168 -16.87 23.91 6.30
CA GLU A 168 -17.98 24.20 7.22
C GLU A 168 -18.96 23.01 7.30
N PHE A 169 -19.27 22.39 6.15
CA PHE A 169 -20.12 21.21 6.07
C PHE A 169 -19.51 20.02 6.84
N LEU A 170 -18.24 19.71 6.61
CA LEU A 170 -17.55 18.61 7.32
C LEU A 170 -17.47 18.87 8.82
N ALA A 171 -17.19 20.11 9.22
CA ALA A 171 -17.17 20.49 10.64
C ALA A 171 -18.53 20.26 11.33
N SER A 172 -19.65 20.56 10.65
CA SER A 172 -21.01 20.30 11.16
C SER A 172 -21.31 18.79 11.35
N HIS A 173 -20.57 17.92 10.63
CA HIS A 173 -20.63 16.46 10.76
C HIS A 173 -19.56 15.88 11.69
N GLY A 174 -18.87 16.72 12.45
CA GLY A 174 -17.84 16.30 13.42
C GLY A 174 -16.56 15.79 12.77
N MET A 175 -16.26 16.25 11.54
CA MET A 175 -15.04 15.95 10.80
C MET A 175 -14.20 17.21 10.68
N ALA A 176 -12.90 17.08 10.98
CA ALA A 176 -11.96 18.19 10.86
C ALA A 176 -11.12 18.04 9.59
N MET A 177 -10.92 19.13 8.88
CA MET A 177 -9.94 19.23 7.80
C MET A 177 -8.61 19.69 8.40
N PRO A 178 -7.56 18.87 8.37
CA PRO A 178 -6.28 19.21 9.01
C PRO A 178 -5.47 20.25 8.22
N ARG A 179 -5.86 20.56 7.00
CA ARG A 179 -5.16 21.46 6.07
C ARG A 179 -6.12 22.35 5.31
N THR A 180 -5.59 23.45 4.80
CA THR A 180 -6.33 24.41 3.94
C THR A 180 -6.16 24.09 2.45
N ARG A 181 -5.26 23.16 2.09
CA ARG A 181 -4.91 22.78 0.72
C ARG A 181 -4.43 21.33 0.69
N CYS A 182 -4.74 20.58 -0.35
CA CYS A 182 -4.18 19.26 -0.58
C CYS A 182 -2.67 19.31 -0.81
N GLN A 183 -1.99 18.17 -0.61
CA GLN A 183 -0.61 17.98 -1.05
C GLN A 183 -0.57 17.94 -2.58
N SER A 184 0.51 18.43 -3.19
CA SER A 184 0.72 18.24 -4.63
C SER A 184 1.11 16.80 -4.94
N VAL A 185 0.55 16.25 -6.01
CA VAL A 185 0.98 14.94 -6.53
C VAL A 185 2.47 14.96 -6.89
N ALA A 186 2.98 16.09 -7.39
CA ALA A 186 4.39 16.26 -7.73
C ALA A 186 5.34 16.21 -6.52
N ASP A 187 4.83 16.49 -5.31
CA ASP A 187 5.60 16.42 -4.07
C ASP A 187 5.58 15.04 -3.42
N LEU A 188 4.77 14.10 -3.93
CA LEU A 188 4.73 12.74 -3.44
C LEU A 188 6.02 12.01 -3.78
N THR A 189 6.70 11.52 -2.77
CA THR A 189 7.88 10.69 -2.96
C THR A 189 7.50 9.30 -3.49
N THR A 190 8.44 8.63 -4.16
CA THR A 190 8.28 7.24 -4.61
C THR A 190 7.92 6.32 -3.43
N HIS A 191 8.51 6.57 -2.24
CA HIS A 191 8.22 5.81 -1.03
C HIS A 191 6.78 6.03 -0.53
N GLU A 192 6.28 7.26 -0.54
CA GLU A 192 4.89 7.55 -0.14
C GLU A 192 3.88 6.90 -1.07
N LEU A 193 4.12 6.95 -2.39
CA LEU A 193 3.29 6.23 -3.37
C LEU A 193 3.39 4.72 -3.19
N ALA A 194 4.60 4.19 -2.99
CA ALA A 194 4.83 2.76 -2.76
C ALA A 194 4.19 2.26 -1.45
N SER A 195 3.92 3.13 -0.50
CA SER A 195 3.23 2.78 0.73
C SER A 195 1.71 2.67 0.60
N GLN A 196 1.13 3.14 -0.52
CA GLN A 196 -0.32 3.09 -0.74
C GLN A 196 -0.77 1.68 -1.17
N HIS A 197 -1.89 1.24 -0.65
CA HIS A 197 -2.55 0.01 -1.09
C HIS A 197 -3.49 0.28 -2.26
N VAL A 198 -4.18 1.41 -2.23
CA VAL A 198 -5.13 1.83 -3.27
C VAL A 198 -4.96 3.33 -3.55
N VAL A 199 -4.94 3.69 -4.81
CA VAL A 199 -4.96 5.08 -5.29
C VAL A 199 -6.22 5.27 -6.13
N ILE A 200 -6.99 6.32 -5.85
CA ILE A 200 -8.32 6.52 -6.43
C ILE A 200 -8.41 7.89 -7.08
N GLY A 201 -8.59 7.93 -8.39
CA GLY A 201 -8.93 9.15 -9.12
C GLY A 201 -10.44 9.45 -8.99
N LEU A 202 -10.79 10.61 -8.48
CA LEU A 202 -12.18 10.98 -8.20
C LEU A 202 -12.87 11.66 -9.37
N ASP A 203 -12.15 12.45 -10.16
CA ASP A 203 -12.65 13.20 -11.31
C ASP A 203 -12.02 12.80 -12.64
N ALA A 204 -10.88 12.09 -12.60
CA ALA A 204 -10.18 11.53 -13.75
C ALA A 204 -9.53 10.18 -13.40
N PRO A 205 -9.11 9.36 -14.38
CA PRO A 205 -8.31 8.16 -14.17
C PRO A 205 -6.97 8.48 -13.50
N VAL A 206 -6.43 7.51 -12.73
CA VAL A 206 -5.18 7.71 -11.97
C VAL A 206 -3.97 7.99 -12.85
N ASP A 207 -3.93 7.44 -14.07
CA ASP A 207 -2.86 7.64 -15.06
C ASP A 207 -2.78 9.07 -15.60
N GLU A 208 -3.82 9.90 -15.42
CA GLU A 208 -3.75 11.34 -15.68
C GLU A 208 -2.97 12.11 -14.58
N TYR A 209 -2.77 11.51 -13.41
CA TYR A 209 -2.09 12.12 -12.26
C TYR A 209 -0.71 11.53 -12.01
N ILE A 210 -0.58 10.21 -12.15
CA ILE A 210 0.62 9.46 -11.80
C ILE A 210 1.02 8.62 -13.02
N GLU A 211 2.13 8.96 -13.65
CA GLU A 211 2.62 8.29 -14.86
C GLU A 211 3.00 6.82 -14.59
N LYS A 212 3.58 6.55 -13.41
CA LYS A 212 4.05 5.22 -13.05
C LYS A 212 3.55 4.82 -11.66
N MET A 213 2.60 3.91 -11.63
CA MET A 213 2.08 3.33 -10.39
C MET A 213 3.03 2.27 -9.82
N PRO A 214 3.21 2.21 -8.49
CA PRO A 214 3.90 1.10 -7.83
C PRO A 214 3.21 -0.24 -8.13
N PHE A 215 4.01 -1.30 -8.28
CA PHE A 215 3.51 -2.62 -8.71
C PHE A 215 2.40 -3.19 -7.79
N HIS A 216 2.47 -2.96 -6.50
CA HIS A 216 1.53 -3.52 -5.53
C HIS A 216 0.36 -2.59 -5.17
N ALA A 217 0.35 -1.36 -5.67
CA ALA A 217 -0.75 -0.43 -5.45
C ALA A 217 -1.83 -0.61 -6.52
N SER A 218 -3.08 -0.70 -6.09
CA SER A 218 -4.22 -0.78 -7.00
C SER A 218 -4.69 0.61 -7.41
N ALA A 219 -4.84 0.86 -8.72
CA ALA A 219 -5.40 2.09 -9.26
C ALA A 219 -6.89 1.91 -9.53
N LEU A 220 -7.72 2.79 -9.00
CA LEU A 220 -9.17 2.83 -9.23
C LEU A 220 -9.60 4.20 -9.73
N SER A 221 -10.72 4.26 -10.46
CA SER A 221 -11.34 5.51 -10.89
C SER A 221 -12.81 5.51 -10.51
N TRP A 222 -13.22 6.49 -9.70
CA TRP A 222 -14.61 6.59 -9.29
C TRP A 222 -15.43 7.53 -10.16
N GLN A 223 -14.80 8.44 -10.91
CA GLN A 223 -15.42 9.37 -11.86
C GLN A 223 -16.66 10.07 -11.30
N LEU A 224 -16.50 10.73 -10.17
CA LEU A 224 -17.58 11.46 -9.47
C LEU A 224 -17.94 12.77 -10.19
N ARG A 225 -17.97 12.72 -11.54
CA ARG A 225 -18.41 13.85 -12.37
C ARG A 225 -19.91 13.96 -12.28
N GLY A 226 -20.40 15.15 -11.95
CA GLY A 226 -21.83 15.44 -11.94
C GLY A 226 -22.51 15.25 -10.59
N ILE A 227 -21.79 15.44 -9.49
CA ILE A 227 -22.41 15.63 -8.19
C ILE A 227 -23.33 16.85 -8.32
N GLU A 228 -24.63 16.58 -8.36
CA GLU A 228 -25.67 17.58 -8.61
C GLU A 228 -25.93 18.42 -7.36
N GLY A 229 -26.33 19.65 -7.57
CA GLY A 229 -26.69 20.59 -6.53
C GLY A 229 -25.77 21.80 -6.45
N GLU A 230 -26.18 22.79 -5.72
CA GLU A 230 -25.40 23.99 -5.39
C GLU A 230 -25.28 24.12 -3.86
N GLY A 231 -24.21 24.71 -3.38
CA GLY A 231 -23.99 24.95 -1.96
C GLY A 231 -24.03 23.65 -1.13
N GLU A 232 -24.80 23.67 -0.04
CA GLU A 232 -24.87 22.57 0.94
C GLU A 232 -25.41 21.27 0.35
N ALA A 233 -26.37 21.34 -0.60
CA ALA A 233 -26.91 20.15 -1.25
C ALA A 233 -25.86 19.39 -2.08
N ARG A 234 -24.92 20.11 -2.70
CA ARG A 234 -23.77 19.52 -3.41
C ARG A 234 -22.84 18.76 -2.44
N TYR A 235 -22.57 19.36 -1.29
CA TYR A 235 -21.72 18.72 -0.28
C TYR A 235 -22.38 17.48 0.32
N GLU A 236 -23.66 17.54 0.61
CA GLU A 236 -24.45 16.40 1.11
C GLU A 236 -24.48 15.25 0.10
N SER A 237 -24.68 15.54 -1.19
CA SER A 237 -24.67 14.53 -2.26
C SER A 237 -23.31 13.86 -2.37
N ALA A 238 -22.23 14.65 -2.38
CA ALA A 238 -20.85 14.14 -2.40
C ALA A 238 -20.53 13.28 -1.17
N TYR A 239 -20.91 13.76 -0.01
CA TYR A 239 -20.69 13.05 1.25
C TYR A 239 -21.35 11.66 1.25
N ARG A 240 -22.60 11.55 0.84
CA ARG A 240 -23.32 10.27 0.78
C ARG A 240 -22.67 9.31 -0.20
N GLU A 241 -22.34 9.78 -1.39
CA GLU A 241 -21.71 8.95 -2.43
C GLU A 241 -20.33 8.46 -1.98
N LEU A 242 -19.49 9.36 -1.46
CA LEU A 242 -18.15 9.02 -0.95
C LEU A 242 -18.22 8.06 0.24
N ALA A 243 -19.14 8.30 1.19
CA ALA A 243 -19.29 7.44 2.37
C ALA A 243 -19.70 6.01 2.01
N VAL A 244 -20.57 5.84 1.00
CA VAL A 244 -20.96 4.51 0.50
C VAL A 244 -19.76 3.84 -0.17
N ARG A 245 -19.11 4.50 -1.12
CA ARG A 245 -17.99 3.92 -1.87
C ARG A 245 -16.80 3.57 -0.97
N ILE A 246 -16.51 4.39 0.03
CA ILE A 246 -15.44 4.11 1.01
C ILE A 246 -15.78 2.86 1.83
N ARG A 247 -17.03 2.72 2.31
CA ARG A 247 -17.45 1.52 3.04
C ARG A 247 -17.39 0.27 2.18
N ASP A 248 -17.89 0.33 0.95
CA ASP A 248 -17.88 -0.79 0.01
C ASP A 248 -16.45 -1.22 -0.32
N LEU A 249 -15.56 -0.25 -0.58
CA LEU A 249 -14.15 -0.52 -0.81
C LEU A 249 -13.51 -1.19 0.41
N MET A 250 -13.72 -0.65 1.59
CA MET A 250 -13.11 -1.20 2.81
C MET A 250 -13.66 -2.60 3.14
N SER A 251 -14.95 -2.85 2.94
CA SER A 251 -15.54 -4.19 3.07
C SER A 251 -14.89 -5.17 2.09
N LEU A 252 -14.74 -4.76 0.82
CA LEU A 252 -14.13 -5.59 -0.22
C LEU A 252 -12.68 -5.95 0.08
N ILE A 253 -11.84 -4.96 0.46
CA ILE A 253 -10.40 -5.21 0.70
C ILE A 253 -10.12 -5.93 2.02
N ARG A 254 -11.04 -5.88 2.97
CA ARG A 254 -10.97 -6.62 4.24
C ARG A 254 -11.49 -8.04 4.11
N GLY A 255 -12.29 -8.32 3.08
CA GLY A 255 -12.98 -9.59 2.91
C GLY A 255 -14.13 -9.78 3.90
N ASP A 256 -14.71 -8.70 4.40
CA ASP A 256 -15.90 -8.73 5.25
C ASP A 256 -17.12 -9.02 4.31
N GLU A 257 -17.78 -10.18 4.47
CA GLU A 257 -19.07 -10.52 3.83
C GLU A 257 -20.26 -9.98 4.63
#